data_194092d8a03cedf143b4aae8f8305213
#
_entry.id   194092d8a03cedf143b4aae8f8305213
#
_cell.length_a   1.000
_cell.length_b   1.000
_cell.length_c   1.000
_cell.angle_alpha   90.00
_cell.angle_beta   90.00
_cell.angle_gamma   90.00
#
_symmetry.space_group_name_H-M   'P 1'
#
loop_
_entity.id
_entity.type
_entity.pdbx_description
1 polymer ?
#
loop_
_entity_poly.entity_id
_entity_poly.type
_entity_poly.pdbx_seq_one_letter_code
_entity_poly.pdbx_strand_id
1 'polypeptide(L)'
;MTIADFRRIALALPHATESAHMGHPDFRVNGKIFATLLPRDDEDWGMVNLKPEQQRQFVEAHPGVFEPVKGGWGRRGATQVRLRAVDKPTLRSALLTAWLNTAPKRLVEESGLAVAE
;
A
#
# COMPACT_ATOMS: atom_id res chain seq x y z
N MET A 1 11.56 2.87 7.23
CA MET A 1 10.63 3.95 6.80
C MET A 1 9.75 4.38 7.96
N THR A 2 9.46 5.65 8.06
CA THR A 2 8.57 6.21 9.08
C THR A 2 7.16 6.37 8.54
N ILE A 3 6.22 6.69 9.43
CA ILE A 3 4.85 7.07 9.04
C ILE A 3 4.88 8.25 8.06
N ALA A 4 5.76 9.24 8.31
CA ALA A 4 5.90 10.40 7.41
C ALA A 4 6.40 9.99 6.02
N ASP A 5 7.31 9.01 5.95
CA ASP A 5 7.80 8.49 4.67
C ASP A 5 6.68 7.81 3.89
N PHE A 6 5.91 6.96 4.56
CA PHE A 6 4.75 6.28 3.93
C PHE A 6 3.76 7.31 3.37
N ARG A 7 3.42 8.30 4.18
CA ARG A 7 2.49 9.37 3.78
C ARG A 7 2.99 10.12 2.54
N ARG A 8 4.28 10.48 2.56
CA ARG A 8 4.90 11.23 1.44
C ARG A 8 4.86 10.43 0.15
N ILE A 9 5.22 9.14 0.21
CA ILE A 9 5.23 8.28 -0.97
C ILE A 9 3.82 8.06 -1.51
N ALA A 10 2.86 7.78 -0.62
CA ALA A 10 1.47 7.57 -1.02
C ALA A 10 0.87 8.81 -1.67
N LEU A 11 1.10 9.98 -1.08
CA LEU A 11 0.53 11.24 -1.59
C LEU A 11 1.22 11.74 -2.85
N ALA A 12 2.41 11.23 -3.18
CA ALA A 12 3.08 11.57 -4.43
C ALA A 12 2.44 10.88 -5.65
N LEU A 13 1.61 9.86 -5.44
CA LEU A 13 0.90 9.19 -6.54
C LEU A 13 -0.21 10.09 -7.07
N PRO A 14 -0.50 10.03 -8.40
CA PRO A 14 -1.47 10.95 -9.01
C PRO A 14 -2.85 10.89 -8.35
N HIS A 15 -3.43 12.05 -8.10
CA HIS A 15 -4.77 12.20 -7.52
C HIS A 15 -4.97 11.52 -6.17
N ALA A 16 -3.87 11.16 -5.48
CA ALA A 16 -3.95 10.57 -4.15
C ALA A 16 -4.34 11.62 -3.11
N THR A 17 -5.26 11.25 -2.23
CA THR A 17 -5.70 12.10 -1.11
C THR A 17 -5.62 11.30 0.19
N GLU A 18 -5.46 12.02 1.29
CA GLU A 18 -5.48 11.41 2.61
C GLU A 18 -6.82 11.66 3.27
N SER A 19 -7.37 10.62 3.92
CA SER A 19 -8.55 10.69 4.75
C SER A 19 -8.33 9.77 5.96
N ALA A 20 -9.38 9.32 6.60
CA ALA A 20 -9.27 8.41 7.73
C ALA A 20 -10.53 7.58 7.86
N HIS A 21 -10.39 6.39 8.44
CA HIS A 21 -11.52 5.57 8.84
C HIS A 21 -11.17 4.84 10.13
N MET A 22 -12.10 4.74 11.05
CA MET A 22 -11.93 4.04 12.33
C MET A 22 -10.65 4.45 13.06
N GLY A 23 -10.30 5.74 12.98
CA GLY A 23 -9.10 6.26 13.64
C GLY A 23 -7.77 6.00 12.91
N HIS A 24 -7.79 5.40 11.74
CA HIS A 24 -6.59 5.12 10.95
C HIS A 24 -6.52 6.04 9.74
N PRO A 25 -5.37 6.72 9.50
CA PRO A 25 -5.16 7.46 8.26
C PRO A 25 -5.21 6.52 7.06
N ASP A 26 -5.91 6.92 6.02
CA ASP A 26 -5.94 6.14 4.78
C ASP A 26 -5.65 7.04 3.57
N PHE A 27 -5.33 6.39 2.45
CA PHE A 27 -4.97 7.06 1.21
C PHE A 27 -5.88 6.54 0.10
N ARG A 28 -6.48 7.49 -0.62
CA ARG A 28 -7.53 7.21 -1.60
C ARG A 28 -7.20 7.77 -2.95
N VAL A 29 -7.70 7.09 -3.97
CA VAL A 29 -7.75 7.58 -5.35
C VAL A 29 -9.17 7.38 -5.85
N ASN A 30 -9.76 8.45 -6.39
CA ASN A 30 -11.15 8.43 -6.84
C ASN A 30 -12.13 7.94 -5.76
N GLY A 31 -11.87 8.33 -4.49
CA GLY A 31 -12.71 7.97 -3.36
C GLY A 31 -12.54 6.55 -2.83
N LYS A 32 -11.64 5.75 -3.42
CA LYS A 32 -11.40 4.37 -2.98
C LYS A 32 -10.06 4.25 -2.28
N ILE A 33 -10.02 3.53 -1.15
CA ILE A 33 -8.81 3.34 -0.36
C ILE A 33 -7.86 2.37 -1.05
N PHE A 34 -6.58 2.77 -1.23
CA PHE A 34 -5.54 1.88 -1.73
C PHE A 34 -4.51 1.53 -0.67
N ALA A 35 -4.40 2.31 0.40
CA ALA A 35 -3.44 2.08 1.48
C ALA A 35 -3.95 2.68 2.79
N THR A 36 -3.44 2.15 3.91
CA THR A 36 -3.83 2.58 5.26
C THR A 36 -2.59 2.59 6.15
N LEU A 37 -2.50 3.53 7.08
CA LEU A 37 -1.47 3.52 8.12
C LEU A 37 -2.01 2.82 9.35
N LEU A 38 -1.17 1.99 9.96
CA LEU A 38 -1.52 1.21 11.16
C LEU A 38 -0.48 1.50 12.25
N PRO A 39 -0.55 2.68 12.91
CA PRO A 39 0.34 2.97 14.03
C PRO A 39 0.05 1.99 15.17
N ARG A 40 1.12 1.45 15.78
CA ARG A 40 1.02 0.53 16.92
C ARG A 40 2.04 0.94 17.97
N ASP A 41 1.82 0.49 19.22
CA ASP A 41 2.68 0.86 20.34
C ASP A 41 4.12 0.36 20.20
N ASP A 42 4.30 -0.83 19.64
CA ASP A 42 5.61 -1.46 19.51
C ASP A 42 6.32 -1.10 18.20
N GLU A 43 5.59 -1.03 17.11
CA GLU A 43 6.14 -0.60 15.82
C GLU A 43 5.01 -0.21 14.88
N ASP A 44 5.35 0.62 13.89
CA ASP A 44 4.38 1.09 12.92
C ASP A 44 4.31 0.17 11.70
N TRP A 45 3.10 -0.07 11.25
CA TRP A 45 2.81 -0.85 10.06
C TRP A 45 2.01 0.00 9.07
N GLY A 46 2.07 -0.38 7.82
CA GLY A 46 1.14 0.09 6.81
C GLY A 46 0.34 -1.09 6.26
N MET A 47 -0.64 -0.80 5.44
CA MET A 47 -1.40 -1.80 4.71
C MET A 47 -1.58 -1.32 3.28
N VAL A 48 -1.44 -2.24 2.32
CA VAL A 48 -1.63 -1.96 0.90
C VAL A 48 -2.62 -2.97 0.32
N ASN A 49 -3.47 -2.51 -0.59
CA ASN A 49 -4.48 -3.36 -1.21
C ASN A 49 -3.93 -4.00 -2.49
N LEU A 50 -3.46 -5.22 -2.35
CA LEU A 50 -2.90 -6.01 -3.45
C LEU A 50 -3.90 -7.06 -3.93
N LYS A 51 -3.62 -7.66 -5.07
CA LYS A 51 -4.29 -8.89 -5.49
C LYS A 51 -3.58 -10.08 -4.83
N PRO A 52 -4.26 -11.24 -4.65
CA PRO A 52 -3.63 -12.38 -3.96
C PRO A 52 -2.30 -12.83 -4.55
N GLU A 53 -2.16 -12.84 -5.86
CA GLU A 53 -0.91 -13.21 -6.52
C GLU A 53 0.20 -12.18 -6.30
N GLN A 54 -0.14 -10.89 -6.27
CA GLN A 54 0.80 -9.82 -5.95
C GLN A 54 1.25 -9.93 -4.50
N GLN A 55 0.31 -10.20 -3.59
CA GLN A 55 0.61 -10.43 -2.18
C GLN A 55 1.65 -11.54 -2.03
N ARG A 56 1.44 -12.68 -2.68
CA ARG A 56 2.41 -13.78 -2.61
C ARG A 56 3.78 -13.36 -3.10
N GLN A 57 3.85 -12.62 -4.21
CA GLN A 57 5.11 -12.14 -4.77
C GLN A 57 5.87 -11.25 -3.77
N PHE A 58 5.18 -10.29 -3.16
CA PHE A 58 5.81 -9.40 -2.18
C PHE A 58 6.24 -10.15 -0.93
N VAL A 59 5.40 -11.04 -0.41
CA VAL A 59 5.70 -11.81 0.80
C VAL A 59 6.92 -12.73 0.57
N GLU A 60 6.98 -13.41 -0.58
CA GLU A 60 8.09 -14.30 -0.90
C GLU A 60 9.39 -13.57 -1.21
N ALA A 61 9.29 -12.44 -1.92
CA ALA A 61 10.47 -11.65 -2.30
C ALA A 61 11.10 -10.90 -1.12
N HIS A 62 10.30 -10.57 -0.10
CA HIS A 62 10.74 -9.75 1.03
C HIS A 62 10.33 -10.37 2.36
N PRO A 63 10.97 -11.49 2.77
CA PRO A 63 10.63 -12.16 4.03
C PRO A 63 10.78 -11.23 5.24
N GLY A 64 9.80 -11.26 6.13
CA GLY A 64 9.81 -10.40 7.32
C GLY A 64 9.37 -8.97 7.10
N VAL A 65 9.05 -8.59 5.87
CA VAL A 65 8.63 -7.22 5.51
C VAL A 65 7.12 -7.17 5.27
N PHE A 66 6.60 -8.12 4.51
CA PHE A 66 5.17 -8.17 4.17
C PHE A 66 4.50 -9.37 4.79
N GLU A 67 3.27 -9.18 5.27
CA GLU A 67 2.44 -10.26 5.82
C GLU A 67 0.99 -10.08 5.34
N PRO A 68 0.28 -11.17 4.99
CA PRO A 68 -1.15 -11.04 4.71
C PRO A 68 -1.89 -10.56 5.97
N VAL A 69 -2.89 -9.71 5.79
CA VAL A 69 -3.80 -9.35 6.86
C VAL A 69 -4.57 -10.61 7.27
N LYS A 70 -4.85 -10.77 8.56
CA LYS A 70 -5.60 -11.93 9.04
C LYS A 70 -7.04 -11.91 8.54
N GLY A 71 -7.57 -13.10 8.22
CA GLY A 71 -8.96 -13.29 7.85
C GLY A 71 -9.24 -13.04 6.39
N GLY A 72 -10.51 -12.72 6.08
CA GLY A 72 -11.00 -12.60 4.72
C GLY A 72 -10.35 -11.50 3.90
N TRP A 73 -10.01 -10.37 4.54
CA TRP A 73 -9.32 -9.28 3.85
C TRP A 73 -7.97 -9.72 3.32
N GLY A 74 -7.20 -10.45 4.14
CA GLY A 74 -5.90 -10.97 3.73
C GLY A 74 -6.02 -11.98 2.58
N ARG A 75 -7.05 -12.82 2.61
CA ARG A 75 -7.29 -13.76 1.52
C ARG A 75 -7.62 -13.07 0.20
N ARG A 76 -8.15 -11.84 0.26
CA ARG A 76 -8.44 -11.03 -0.93
C ARG A 76 -7.25 -10.18 -1.39
N GLY A 77 -6.14 -10.21 -0.64
CA GLY A 77 -4.92 -9.53 -1.01
C GLY A 77 -4.48 -8.39 -0.11
N ALA A 78 -5.26 -8.02 0.91
CA ALA A 78 -4.85 -6.99 1.86
C ALA A 78 -3.57 -7.43 2.56
N THR A 79 -2.53 -6.59 2.50
CA THR A 79 -1.17 -6.96 2.91
C THR A 79 -0.60 -5.90 3.84
N GLN A 80 -0.08 -6.34 4.99
CA GLN A 80 0.60 -5.45 5.93
C GLN A 80 2.06 -5.32 5.55
N VAL A 81 2.61 -4.13 5.75
CA VAL A 81 4.03 -3.86 5.53
C VAL A 81 4.64 -3.30 6.81
N ARG A 82 5.75 -3.92 7.22
CA ARG A 82 6.49 -3.51 8.42
C ARG A 82 7.39 -2.33 8.06
N LEU A 83 7.04 -1.14 8.53
CA LEU A 83 7.72 0.09 8.10
C LEU A 83 9.19 0.11 8.48
N ARG A 84 9.55 -0.42 9.66
CA ARG A 84 10.95 -0.43 10.08
C ARG A 84 11.84 -1.39 9.28
N ALA A 85 11.25 -2.30 8.52
CA ALA A 85 11.99 -3.29 7.75
C ALA A 85 12.00 -3.01 6.24
N VAL A 86 11.04 -2.24 5.74
CA VAL A 86 10.90 -1.98 4.30
C VAL A 86 11.86 -0.86 3.87
N ASP A 87 12.47 -1.00 2.70
CA ASP A 87 13.22 0.09 2.09
C ASP A 87 12.32 0.94 1.17
N LYS A 88 12.83 2.09 0.78
CA LYS A 88 12.04 3.05 0.00
C LYS A 88 11.60 2.49 -1.37
N PRO A 89 12.48 1.89 -2.19
CA PRO A 89 12.05 1.35 -3.48
C PRO A 89 10.98 0.28 -3.35
N THR A 90 11.09 -0.59 -2.36
CA THR A 90 10.10 -1.66 -2.13
C THR A 90 8.76 -1.08 -1.68
N LEU A 91 8.78 -0.12 -0.76
CA LEU A 91 7.55 0.54 -0.29
C LEU A 91 6.87 1.28 -1.44
N ARG A 92 7.65 2.00 -2.24
CA ARG A 92 7.12 2.72 -3.40
C ARG A 92 6.48 1.73 -4.40
N SER A 93 7.13 0.60 -4.65
CA SER A 93 6.59 -0.43 -5.54
C SER A 93 5.26 -1.00 -5.01
N ALA A 94 5.18 -1.27 -3.71
CA ALA A 94 3.96 -1.79 -3.10
C ALA A 94 2.82 -0.77 -3.16
N LEU A 95 3.09 0.49 -2.84
CA LEU A 95 2.09 1.56 -2.91
C LEU A 95 1.63 1.83 -4.34
N LEU A 96 2.56 1.83 -5.29
CA LEU A 96 2.22 1.99 -6.70
C LEU A 96 1.35 0.84 -7.19
N THR A 97 1.67 -0.39 -6.83
CA THR A 97 0.87 -1.56 -7.20
C THR A 97 -0.55 -1.43 -6.66
N ALA A 98 -0.70 -1.04 -5.39
CA ALA A 98 -2.00 -0.84 -4.78
C ALA A 98 -2.78 0.29 -5.48
N TRP A 99 -2.12 1.38 -5.82
CA TRP A 99 -2.72 2.50 -6.56
C TRP A 99 -3.21 2.04 -7.93
N LEU A 100 -2.38 1.29 -8.67
CA LEU A 100 -2.75 0.75 -9.99
C LEU A 100 -3.95 -0.19 -9.92
N ASN A 101 -4.06 -0.97 -8.83
CA ASN A 101 -5.21 -1.86 -8.63
C ASN A 101 -6.51 -1.09 -8.35
N THR A 102 -6.42 0.11 -7.81
CA THR A 102 -7.55 0.87 -7.27
C THR A 102 -8.00 2.01 -8.17
N ALA A 103 -7.06 2.68 -8.84
CA ALA A 103 -7.34 3.81 -9.69
C ALA A 103 -8.18 3.39 -10.92
N PRO A 104 -9.11 4.27 -11.37
CA PRO A 104 -9.83 4.00 -12.62
C PRO A 104 -8.86 3.85 -13.79
N LYS A 105 -9.24 3.02 -14.75
CA LYS A 105 -8.41 2.74 -15.93
C LYS A 105 -7.95 4.03 -16.63
N ARG A 106 -8.83 5.01 -16.75
CA ARG A 106 -8.50 6.31 -17.36
C ARG A 106 -7.35 7.00 -16.66
N LEU A 107 -7.37 7.05 -15.30
CA LEU A 107 -6.30 7.66 -14.54
C LEU A 107 -5.00 6.91 -14.68
N VAL A 108 -5.04 5.58 -14.72
CA VAL A 108 -3.87 4.74 -14.92
C VAL A 108 -3.23 5.07 -16.27
N GLU A 109 -4.03 5.13 -17.33
CA GLU A 109 -3.54 5.45 -18.68
C GLU A 109 -2.95 6.85 -18.75
N GLU A 110 -3.63 7.85 -18.19
CA GLU A 110 -3.16 9.23 -18.17
C GLU A 110 -1.86 9.40 -17.39
N SER A 111 -1.67 8.62 -16.34
CA SER A 111 -0.49 8.72 -15.48
C SER A 111 0.80 8.22 -16.15
N GLY A 112 0.69 7.28 -17.08
CA GLY A 112 1.85 6.60 -17.66
C GLY A 112 2.58 5.71 -16.70
N LEU A 113 2.06 5.47 -15.49
CA LEU A 113 2.70 4.66 -14.48
C LEU A 113 2.47 3.17 -14.74
N ALA A 114 3.48 2.37 -14.41
CA ALA A 114 3.42 0.92 -14.46
C ALA A 114 4.40 0.35 -13.45
N VAL A 115 4.11 -0.85 -12.95
CA VAL A 115 5.03 -1.54 -12.06
C VAL A 115 6.23 -1.99 -12.90
N ALA A 116 7.45 -1.76 -12.39
CA ALA A 116 8.67 -2.24 -13.02
C ALA A 116 8.71 -3.78 -12.94
N GLU A 117 8.94 -4.40 -14.06
CA GLU A 117 9.09 -5.86 -14.13
C GLU A 117 10.55 -6.28 -13.90
#